data_ba3d2d8423edbd0ba7b64c84d344b8b0
#
_entry.id   ba3d2d8423edbd0ba7b64c84d344b8b0
#
_cell.length_a   1.000
_cell.length_b   1.000
_cell.length_c   1.000
_cell.angle_alpha   90.00
_cell.angle_beta   90.00
_cell.angle_gamma   90.00
#
_symmetry.space_group_name_H-M   'P 1'
#
loop_
_entity.id
_entity.type
_entity.pdbx_description
1 polymer ?
#
loop_
_entity_poly.entity_id
_entity_poly.type
_entity_poly.pdbx_seq_one_letter_code
_entity_poly.pdbx_strand_id
1 'polypeptide(L)'
;MQTKSNPAVIGSVRSIFGTNVSVQLYPSLNSTISYIYGNGYKVGQVGGFVKIPQGFVNLYGTIVQIGADAVPESVRDDTNTGVRWMTIQLVGEGAKGQPFERGISQYPMIDDEVYIVTEDDLMNIYGRENGAEFMPIGTISGAENIPALVDINKLVTRHSCIVGSTGTGKSTTVAGLVKTLINSTIFPSSRIILVDIHGEYGKTFKSRANIFRITPEDGTDKKLVVPFWAMSFDEFVSFAFGDIQDNDRFPLSELILSLKKLTLEKNPSLFSYLNKDNITVDTPVPFSLQRLFLYLYRSMFATHSCTGTGQRICAIDKDFDEAATTEAFVTNEGGSKMTGSIEPLVLPKYKEQQQSKIYLSAATMNLRRQLLALQAKMADPRFDFALKPQGFIPNVDGNIA
;
A
#
# COMPACT_ATOMS: atom_id res chain seq x y z
N MET A 1 16.04 -44.96 -47.28
CA MET A 1 16.18 -43.49 -47.23
C MET A 1 15.82 -43.06 -45.83
N GLN A 2 16.78 -42.70 -44.98
CA GLN A 2 16.48 -42.08 -43.70
C GLN A 2 15.99 -40.66 -44.01
N THR A 3 14.72 -40.43 -43.82
CA THR A 3 14.14 -39.06 -43.80
C THR A 3 14.85 -38.30 -42.68
N LYS A 4 15.64 -37.28 -43.04
CA LYS A 4 16.21 -36.34 -42.07
C LYS A 4 15.04 -35.77 -41.24
N SER A 5 14.87 -36.26 -40.03
CA SER A 5 13.87 -35.70 -39.10
C SER A 5 14.18 -34.23 -38.94
N ASN A 6 13.19 -33.39 -39.12
CA ASN A 6 13.30 -31.95 -38.88
C ASN A 6 13.66 -31.76 -37.38
N PRO A 7 14.82 -31.18 -37.05
CA PRO A 7 15.29 -31.07 -35.67
C PRO A 7 14.37 -30.27 -34.76
N ALA A 8 13.42 -29.54 -35.36
CA ALA A 8 12.42 -28.75 -34.60
C ALA A 8 11.19 -29.57 -34.13
N VAL A 9 11.00 -30.78 -34.70
CA VAL A 9 9.84 -31.64 -34.32
C VAL A 9 10.20 -32.43 -33.08
N ILE A 10 9.34 -32.34 -32.06
CA ILE A 10 9.60 -32.99 -30.76
C ILE A 10 8.68 -34.18 -30.47
N GLY A 11 7.56 -34.26 -31.15
CA GLY A 11 6.59 -35.33 -30.91
C GLY A 11 5.33 -35.18 -31.78
N SER A 12 4.31 -35.98 -31.50
CA SER A 12 3.00 -35.94 -32.17
C SER A 12 1.85 -35.99 -31.17
N VAL A 13 0.76 -35.38 -31.57
CA VAL A 13 -0.52 -35.38 -30.81
C VAL A 13 -1.10 -36.78 -30.75
N ARG A 14 -1.48 -37.23 -29.55
CA ARG A 14 -2.10 -38.53 -29.35
C ARG A 14 -3.50 -38.50 -28.76
N SER A 15 -3.81 -37.49 -27.98
CA SER A 15 -5.10 -37.30 -27.35
C SER A 15 -5.40 -35.83 -27.13
N ILE A 16 -6.67 -35.46 -27.24
CA ILE A 16 -7.13 -34.09 -27.04
C ILE A 16 -8.33 -34.14 -26.09
N PHE A 17 -8.24 -33.35 -25.01
CA PHE A 17 -9.32 -33.22 -24.05
C PHE A 17 -9.51 -31.74 -23.67
N GLY A 18 -10.50 -31.08 -24.24
CA GLY A 18 -10.68 -29.65 -24.14
C GLY A 18 -9.43 -28.91 -24.67
N THR A 19 -8.85 -28.03 -23.87
CA THR A 19 -7.62 -27.32 -24.23
C THR A 19 -6.35 -28.11 -23.91
N ASN A 20 -6.46 -29.27 -23.25
CA ASN A 20 -5.33 -30.12 -22.92
C ASN A 20 -5.07 -31.12 -24.05
N VAL A 21 -3.83 -31.22 -24.47
CA VAL A 21 -3.37 -32.11 -25.53
C VAL A 21 -2.24 -32.99 -25.01
N SER A 22 -2.41 -34.31 -25.14
CA SER A 22 -1.35 -35.25 -24.81
C SER A 22 -0.50 -35.53 -26.03
N VAL A 23 0.80 -35.39 -25.85
CA VAL A 23 1.82 -35.50 -26.91
C VAL A 23 2.78 -36.62 -26.56
N GLN A 24 3.02 -37.51 -27.50
CA GLN A 24 4.05 -38.53 -27.45
C GLN A 24 5.35 -37.97 -28.01
N LEU A 25 6.39 -37.94 -27.20
CA LEU A 25 7.71 -37.43 -27.62
C LEU A 25 8.44 -38.48 -28.48
N TYR A 26 9.14 -38.01 -29.50
CA TYR A 26 9.94 -38.91 -30.34
C TYR A 26 11.18 -39.46 -29.60
N PRO A 27 11.54 -40.72 -29.83
CA PRO A 27 12.73 -41.32 -29.21
C PRO A 27 14.05 -40.65 -29.56
N SER A 28 14.08 -39.94 -30.70
CA SER A 28 15.27 -39.21 -31.18
C SER A 28 15.65 -37.98 -30.30
N LEU A 29 14.75 -37.57 -29.43
CA LEU A 29 14.99 -36.50 -28.46
C LEU A 29 15.83 -37.02 -27.27
N ASN A 30 17.13 -37.18 -27.46
CA ASN A 30 18.01 -37.73 -26.42
C ASN A 30 18.60 -36.65 -25.48
N SER A 31 18.29 -35.35 -25.72
CA SER A 31 18.83 -34.23 -24.95
C SER A 31 17.72 -33.28 -24.51
N THR A 32 17.91 -32.65 -23.37
CA THR A 32 17.10 -31.55 -22.91
C THR A 32 17.33 -30.24 -23.67
N ILE A 33 18.34 -30.22 -24.55
CA ILE A 33 18.67 -29.09 -25.42
C ILE A 33 18.67 -29.59 -26.86
N SER A 34 17.86 -28.97 -27.72
CA SER A 34 17.90 -29.21 -29.18
C SER A 34 18.55 -28.01 -29.86
N TYR A 35 19.43 -28.26 -30.80
CA TYR A 35 20.09 -27.20 -31.56
C TYR A 35 19.38 -27.01 -32.90
N ILE A 36 18.86 -25.82 -33.12
CA ILE A 36 18.17 -25.44 -34.35
C ILE A 36 18.86 -24.17 -34.87
N TYR A 37 19.36 -24.23 -36.09
CA TYR A 37 20.10 -23.13 -36.73
C TYR A 37 21.25 -22.55 -35.87
N GLY A 38 21.89 -23.39 -35.05
CA GLY A 38 23.03 -22.98 -34.20
C GLY A 38 22.60 -22.47 -32.81
N ASN A 39 21.33 -22.29 -32.57
CA ASN A 39 20.79 -21.87 -31.26
C ASN A 39 20.32 -23.07 -30.46
N GLY A 40 20.67 -23.12 -29.15
CA GLY A 40 20.25 -24.17 -28.24
C GLY A 40 18.89 -23.84 -27.58
N TYR A 41 17.89 -24.67 -27.83
CA TYR A 41 16.58 -24.56 -27.24
C TYR A 41 16.35 -25.61 -26.17
N LYS A 42 15.87 -25.20 -25.01
CA LYS A 42 15.47 -26.14 -23.95
C LYS A 42 14.17 -26.81 -24.34
N VAL A 43 14.19 -28.14 -24.41
CA VAL A 43 13.03 -28.95 -24.79
C VAL A 43 12.40 -29.58 -23.58
N GLY A 44 11.10 -29.57 -23.54
CA GLY A 44 10.36 -30.35 -22.56
C GLY A 44 10.52 -29.88 -21.13
N GLN A 45 10.51 -28.57 -20.88
CA GLN A 45 10.42 -28.03 -19.53
C GLN A 45 8.99 -27.56 -19.24
N VAL A 46 8.47 -27.90 -18.07
CA VAL A 46 7.18 -27.39 -17.59
C VAL A 46 7.19 -25.86 -17.59
N GLY A 47 6.16 -25.25 -18.15
CA GLY A 47 6.07 -23.81 -18.37
C GLY A 47 6.66 -23.34 -19.72
N GLY A 48 7.37 -24.20 -20.45
CA GLY A 48 7.83 -23.91 -21.81
C GLY A 48 6.70 -23.92 -22.84
N PHE A 49 6.93 -23.25 -23.97
CA PHE A 49 5.97 -23.23 -25.09
C PHE A 49 6.30 -24.29 -26.14
N VAL A 50 5.26 -24.76 -26.79
CA VAL A 50 5.32 -25.57 -27.99
C VAL A 50 4.33 -25.05 -29.03
N LYS A 51 4.56 -25.38 -30.31
CA LYS A 51 3.62 -25.03 -31.37
C LYS A 51 3.19 -26.24 -32.18
N ILE A 52 1.96 -26.19 -32.67
CA ILE A 52 1.36 -27.18 -33.55
C ILE A 52 0.89 -26.44 -34.80
N PRO A 53 1.58 -26.59 -35.94
CA PRO A 53 1.16 -25.94 -37.18
C PRO A 53 -0.15 -26.55 -37.72
N GLN A 54 -1.10 -25.67 -38.06
CA GLN A 54 -2.37 -26.01 -38.69
C GLN A 54 -2.49 -25.19 -40.00
N GLY A 55 -1.85 -25.66 -41.05
CA GLY A 55 -1.83 -24.93 -42.31
C GLY A 55 -1.14 -23.56 -42.22
N PHE A 56 -1.90 -22.48 -42.26
CA PHE A 56 -1.39 -21.11 -42.14
C PHE A 56 -1.37 -20.57 -40.73
N VAL A 57 -1.95 -21.29 -39.76
CA VAL A 57 -2.05 -20.91 -38.37
C VAL A 57 -1.18 -21.83 -37.53
N ASN A 58 -0.47 -21.31 -36.57
CA ASN A 58 0.21 -22.06 -35.54
C ASN A 58 -0.62 -21.99 -34.26
N LEU A 59 -0.93 -23.15 -33.69
CA LEU A 59 -1.47 -23.24 -32.34
C LEU A 59 -0.30 -23.24 -31.38
N TYR A 60 -0.41 -22.48 -30.30
CA TYR A 60 0.59 -22.43 -29.24
C TYR A 60 0.03 -22.99 -27.93
N GLY A 61 0.83 -23.81 -27.27
CA GLY A 61 0.50 -24.41 -25.99
C GLY A 61 1.64 -24.30 -25.00
N THR A 62 1.27 -24.30 -23.73
CA THR A 62 2.24 -24.35 -22.62
C THR A 62 2.34 -25.77 -22.08
N ILE A 63 3.54 -26.24 -21.82
CA ILE A 63 3.79 -27.55 -21.23
C ILE A 63 3.39 -27.51 -19.76
N VAL A 64 2.40 -28.33 -19.36
CA VAL A 64 1.90 -28.41 -17.97
C VAL A 64 2.41 -29.62 -17.22
N GLN A 65 2.72 -30.70 -17.94
CA GLN A 65 3.23 -31.94 -17.33
C GLN A 65 4.13 -32.71 -18.30
N ILE A 66 5.15 -33.39 -17.76
CA ILE A 66 6.04 -34.28 -18.49
C ILE A 66 6.34 -35.49 -17.64
N GLY A 67 6.36 -36.67 -18.23
CA GLY A 67 6.69 -37.93 -17.57
C GLY A 67 5.72 -39.06 -17.86
N ALA A 68 5.87 -40.16 -17.14
CA ALA A 68 5.03 -41.34 -17.29
C ALA A 68 3.56 -41.08 -16.91
N ASP A 69 3.31 -40.16 -15.96
CA ASP A 69 1.98 -39.81 -15.51
C ASP A 69 1.20 -38.93 -16.51
N ALA A 70 1.87 -38.39 -17.53
CA ALA A 70 1.24 -37.65 -18.62
C ALA A 70 0.57 -38.58 -19.65
N VAL A 71 0.68 -39.89 -19.47
CA VAL A 71 0.04 -40.88 -20.36
C VAL A 71 -1.48 -40.88 -20.16
N PRO A 72 -2.28 -40.69 -21.20
CA PRO A 72 -3.72 -40.78 -21.11
C PRO A 72 -4.14 -42.18 -20.60
N GLU A 73 -5.13 -42.25 -19.73
CA GLU A 73 -5.62 -43.56 -19.20
C GLU A 73 -6.05 -44.54 -20.30
N SER A 74 -6.56 -44.01 -21.42
CA SER A 74 -6.96 -44.81 -22.59
C SER A 74 -5.80 -45.46 -23.35
N VAL A 75 -4.56 -45.14 -23.07
CA VAL A 75 -3.35 -45.61 -23.78
C VAL A 75 -2.36 -46.26 -22.82
N ARG A 76 -2.71 -46.44 -21.55
CA ARG A 76 -1.89 -47.11 -20.54
C ARG A 76 -1.92 -48.63 -20.75
N ASP A 77 -1.19 -49.12 -21.76
CA ASP A 77 -0.88 -50.53 -21.92
C ASP A 77 0.55 -50.81 -21.41
N ASP A 78 0.77 -52.00 -20.85
CA ASP A 78 2.06 -52.46 -20.30
C ASP A 78 3.21 -52.48 -21.31
N THR A 79 2.90 -52.29 -22.60
CA THR A 79 3.87 -52.26 -23.71
C THR A 79 4.53 -50.91 -23.93
N ASN A 80 4.06 -49.83 -23.24
CA ASN A 80 4.58 -48.45 -23.41
C ASN A 80 5.69 -48.07 -22.43
N THR A 81 6.35 -49.03 -21.82
CA THR A 81 7.55 -48.79 -20.99
C THR A 81 8.67 -48.17 -21.80
N GLY A 82 9.06 -46.91 -21.43
CA GLY A 82 10.13 -46.16 -22.10
C GLY A 82 9.66 -45.05 -23.03
N VAL A 83 8.37 -44.91 -23.27
CA VAL A 83 7.81 -43.80 -24.06
C VAL A 83 7.64 -42.56 -23.19
N ARG A 84 8.17 -41.45 -23.66
CA ARG A 84 8.06 -40.17 -22.94
C ARG A 84 6.83 -39.41 -23.44
N TRP A 85 6.07 -38.87 -22.48
CA TRP A 85 4.86 -38.12 -22.72
C TRP A 85 4.93 -36.72 -22.14
N MET A 86 4.18 -35.80 -22.75
CA MET A 86 3.92 -34.49 -22.18
C MET A 86 2.45 -34.11 -22.37
N THR A 87 1.92 -33.35 -21.44
CA THR A 87 0.62 -32.69 -21.56
C THR A 87 0.86 -31.22 -21.79
N ILE A 88 0.26 -30.68 -22.82
CA ILE A 88 0.29 -29.25 -23.16
C ILE A 88 -1.12 -28.67 -23.00
N GLN A 89 -1.20 -27.44 -22.57
CA GLN A 89 -2.44 -26.64 -22.55
C GLN A 89 -2.37 -25.60 -23.67
N LEU A 90 -3.30 -25.67 -24.60
CA LEU A 90 -3.42 -24.68 -25.70
C LEU A 90 -3.78 -23.32 -25.10
N VAL A 91 -3.08 -22.27 -25.50
CA VAL A 91 -3.22 -20.90 -24.95
C VAL A 91 -3.62 -19.87 -25.99
N GLY A 92 -3.37 -20.17 -27.25
CA GLY A 92 -3.73 -19.25 -28.33
C GLY A 92 -3.21 -19.70 -29.68
N GLU A 93 -3.40 -18.86 -30.66
CA GLU A 93 -3.02 -19.10 -32.06
C GLU A 93 -2.39 -17.83 -32.69
N GLY A 94 -1.68 -18.03 -33.78
CA GLY A 94 -1.12 -16.93 -34.56
C GLY A 94 -0.84 -17.38 -35.97
N ALA A 95 -1.32 -16.62 -36.94
CA ALA A 95 -0.98 -16.82 -38.34
C ALA A 95 0.43 -16.26 -38.62
N LYS A 96 1.11 -16.82 -39.63
CA LYS A 96 2.42 -16.32 -40.03
C LYS A 96 2.36 -14.84 -40.43
N GLY A 97 3.07 -13.98 -39.69
CA GLY A 97 3.10 -12.53 -39.91
C GLY A 97 1.95 -11.77 -39.25
N GLN A 98 1.09 -12.44 -38.49
CA GLN A 98 0.04 -11.83 -37.69
C GLN A 98 0.41 -11.92 -36.18
N PRO A 99 -0.07 -11.00 -35.34
CA PRO A 99 0.14 -11.07 -33.91
C PRO A 99 -0.53 -12.32 -33.31
N PHE A 100 0.02 -12.77 -32.18
CA PHE A 100 -0.58 -13.84 -31.40
C PHE A 100 -1.91 -13.39 -30.78
N GLU A 101 -2.92 -14.25 -30.89
CA GLU A 101 -4.23 -14.06 -30.26
C GLU A 101 -4.47 -15.15 -29.21
N ARG A 102 -5.00 -14.75 -28.05
CA ARG A 102 -5.41 -15.70 -27.00
C ARG A 102 -6.71 -16.38 -27.38
N GLY A 103 -6.78 -17.69 -27.08
CA GLY A 103 -7.88 -18.53 -27.51
C GLY A 103 -7.53 -19.26 -28.80
N ILE A 104 -8.31 -20.28 -29.13
CA ILE A 104 -8.10 -21.13 -30.31
C ILE A 104 -9.40 -21.18 -31.12
N SER A 105 -9.28 -21.06 -32.42
CA SER A 105 -10.40 -21.20 -33.37
C SER A 105 -10.59 -22.64 -33.85
N GLN A 106 -9.53 -23.43 -33.78
CA GLN A 106 -9.53 -24.84 -34.20
C GLN A 106 -8.67 -25.68 -33.28
N TYR A 107 -8.95 -27.00 -33.24
CA TYR A 107 -8.15 -27.96 -32.49
C TYR A 107 -7.18 -28.68 -33.40
N PRO A 108 -6.02 -29.14 -32.86
CA PRO A 108 -5.14 -30.00 -33.65
C PRO A 108 -5.80 -31.35 -33.89
N MET A 109 -5.26 -32.09 -34.85
CA MET A 109 -5.67 -33.49 -35.13
C MET A 109 -4.73 -34.46 -34.43
N ILE A 110 -5.23 -35.71 -34.30
CA ILE A 110 -4.36 -36.83 -33.90
C ILE A 110 -3.25 -36.97 -34.95
N ASP A 111 -2.03 -37.27 -34.51
CA ASP A 111 -0.80 -37.38 -35.28
C ASP A 111 -0.24 -36.05 -35.83
N ASP A 112 -0.83 -34.90 -35.53
CA ASP A 112 -0.21 -33.62 -35.84
C ASP A 112 1.16 -33.51 -35.13
N GLU A 113 2.13 -32.97 -35.85
CA GLU A 113 3.48 -32.80 -35.33
C GLU A 113 3.56 -31.60 -34.39
N VAL A 114 4.27 -31.81 -33.27
CA VAL A 114 4.53 -30.77 -32.27
C VAL A 114 5.95 -30.28 -32.40
N TYR A 115 6.11 -28.97 -32.46
CA TYR A 115 7.36 -28.26 -32.71
C TYR A 115 7.83 -27.49 -31.50
N ILE A 116 9.15 -27.30 -31.42
CA ILE A 116 9.78 -26.33 -30.55
C ILE A 116 9.35 -24.92 -30.97
N VAL A 117 9.10 -24.06 -30.00
CA VAL A 117 8.89 -22.62 -30.23
C VAL A 117 10.26 -21.94 -30.37
N THR A 118 10.43 -21.19 -31.43
CA THR A 118 11.64 -20.41 -31.71
C THR A 118 11.58 -19.01 -31.08
N GLU A 119 12.69 -18.26 -31.11
CA GLU A 119 12.70 -16.87 -30.66
C GLU A 119 11.72 -16.01 -31.43
N ASP A 120 11.58 -16.22 -32.75
CA ASP A 120 10.60 -15.51 -33.57
C ASP A 120 9.15 -15.79 -33.14
N ASP A 121 8.84 -17.05 -32.78
CA ASP A 121 7.56 -17.43 -32.26
C ASP A 121 7.29 -16.76 -30.90
N LEU A 122 8.28 -16.75 -30.01
CA LEU A 122 8.18 -16.09 -28.72
C LEU A 122 8.05 -14.57 -28.86
N MET A 123 8.74 -13.97 -29.80
CA MET A 123 8.55 -12.54 -30.15
C MET A 123 7.12 -12.24 -30.62
N ASN A 124 6.49 -13.17 -31.32
CA ASN A 124 5.08 -13.02 -31.73
C ASN A 124 4.12 -13.19 -30.55
N ILE A 125 4.40 -14.14 -29.63
CA ILE A 125 3.57 -14.40 -28.44
C ILE A 125 3.63 -13.25 -27.45
N TYR A 126 4.83 -12.75 -27.16
CA TYR A 126 5.05 -11.70 -26.16
C TYR A 126 4.94 -10.26 -26.73
N GLY A 127 4.73 -10.16 -28.03
CA GLY A 127 4.53 -8.90 -28.73
C GLY A 127 5.84 -8.23 -29.17
N ARG A 128 5.78 -7.65 -30.35
CA ARG A 128 6.78 -6.71 -30.87
C ARG A 128 6.37 -5.27 -30.55
N GLU A 129 5.71 -5.06 -29.44
CA GLU A 129 5.20 -3.74 -29.13
C GLU A 129 6.36 -2.80 -28.79
N ASN A 130 6.75 -2.00 -29.78
CA ASN A 130 7.80 -0.98 -29.69
C ASN A 130 7.20 0.38 -29.30
N GLY A 131 6.10 0.39 -28.55
CA GLY A 131 5.51 1.61 -28.04
C GLY A 131 6.29 2.17 -26.85
N ALA A 132 6.31 3.50 -26.74
CA ALA A 132 6.94 4.19 -25.61
C ALA A 132 6.31 3.81 -24.24
N GLU A 133 5.12 3.23 -24.27
CA GLU A 133 4.37 2.73 -23.12
C GLU A 133 4.87 1.40 -22.57
N PHE A 134 5.75 0.67 -23.29
CA PHE A 134 6.27 -0.62 -22.84
C PHE A 134 7.65 -0.49 -22.20
N MET A 135 7.75 -1.03 -21.01
CA MET A 135 8.96 -0.99 -20.20
C MET A 135 9.54 -2.40 -20.00
N PRO A 136 10.83 -2.63 -20.31
CA PRO A 136 11.46 -3.90 -20.02
C PRO A 136 11.68 -4.04 -18.50
N ILE A 137 11.22 -5.16 -17.95
CA ILE A 137 11.38 -5.51 -16.52
C ILE A 137 12.35 -6.67 -16.29
N GLY A 138 12.82 -7.28 -17.32
CA GLY A 138 13.73 -8.44 -17.32
C GLY A 138 13.75 -9.12 -18.66
N THR A 139 14.10 -10.39 -18.68
CA THR A 139 14.07 -11.25 -19.87
C THR A 139 13.17 -12.45 -19.64
N ILE A 140 12.69 -13.06 -20.73
CA ILE A 140 11.80 -14.21 -20.65
C ILE A 140 12.62 -15.45 -20.30
N SER A 141 12.17 -16.22 -19.29
CA SER A 141 12.80 -17.48 -18.93
C SER A 141 12.75 -18.45 -20.10
N GLY A 142 13.94 -18.86 -20.59
CA GLY A 142 14.05 -19.74 -21.75
C GLY A 142 14.29 -19.02 -23.09
N ALA A 143 14.25 -17.68 -23.11
CA ALA A 143 14.62 -16.85 -24.25
C ALA A 143 15.30 -15.57 -23.75
N GLU A 144 16.55 -15.69 -23.32
CA GLU A 144 17.29 -14.60 -22.64
C GLU A 144 17.45 -13.32 -23.50
N ASN A 145 17.31 -13.46 -24.82
CA ASN A 145 17.36 -12.34 -25.77
C ASN A 145 16.04 -11.58 -25.90
N ILE A 146 14.94 -12.10 -25.31
CA ILE A 146 13.61 -11.48 -25.44
C ILE A 146 13.29 -10.73 -24.15
N PRO A 147 13.12 -9.39 -24.21
CA PRO A 147 12.73 -8.61 -23.04
C PRO A 147 11.31 -8.94 -22.61
N ALA A 148 11.12 -9.12 -21.31
CA ALA A 148 9.79 -9.14 -20.73
C ALA A 148 9.28 -7.70 -20.58
N LEU A 149 8.25 -7.35 -21.32
CA LEU A 149 7.71 -6.00 -21.41
C LEU A 149 6.44 -5.85 -20.56
N VAL A 150 6.31 -4.73 -19.87
CA VAL A 150 5.11 -4.34 -19.13
C VAL A 150 4.57 -3.03 -19.69
N ASP A 151 3.28 -3.00 -19.96
CA ASP A 151 2.54 -1.78 -20.32
C ASP A 151 2.43 -0.87 -19.09
N ILE A 152 3.15 0.25 -19.12
CA ILE A 152 3.22 1.20 -17.99
C ILE A 152 1.86 1.82 -17.72
N ASN A 153 1.09 2.14 -18.76
CA ASN A 153 -0.21 2.76 -18.59
C ASN A 153 -1.15 1.82 -17.81
N LYS A 154 -1.15 0.53 -18.15
CA LYS A 154 -1.94 -0.45 -17.41
C LYS A 154 -1.40 -0.71 -16.00
N LEU A 155 -0.08 -0.67 -15.82
CA LEU A 155 0.53 -0.84 -14.50
C LEU A 155 0.15 0.31 -13.56
N VAL A 156 0.19 1.55 -14.03
CA VAL A 156 -0.03 2.76 -13.21
C VAL A 156 -1.51 3.08 -13.01
N THR A 157 -2.34 2.84 -14.02
CA THR A 157 -3.80 3.11 -13.92
C THR A 157 -4.59 2.02 -13.23
N ARG A 158 -3.96 0.87 -12.94
CA ARG A 158 -4.57 -0.28 -12.25
C ARG A 158 -3.81 -0.64 -10.99
N HIS A 159 -4.41 -1.52 -10.19
CA HIS A 159 -3.76 -2.07 -9.00
C HIS A 159 -2.88 -3.25 -9.37
N SER A 160 -1.70 -3.31 -8.78
CA SER A 160 -0.76 -4.41 -8.95
C SER A 160 -0.34 -4.95 -7.58
N CYS A 161 -0.11 -6.25 -7.49
CA CYS A 161 0.33 -6.91 -6.28
C CYS A 161 1.54 -7.81 -6.57
N ILE A 162 2.60 -7.65 -5.77
CA ILE A 162 3.79 -8.49 -5.83
C ILE A 162 3.82 -9.35 -4.58
N VAL A 163 3.57 -10.64 -4.74
CA VAL A 163 3.51 -11.61 -3.63
C VAL A 163 4.66 -12.59 -3.69
N GLY A 164 5.07 -13.10 -2.53
CA GLY A 164 6.13 -14.09 -2.41
C GLY A 164 6.58 -14.22 -0.94
N SER A 165 7.29 -15.29 -0.62
CA SER A 165 7.89 -15.50 0.70
C SER A 165 9.08 -14.57 0.93
N THR A 166 9.60 -14.54 2.16
CA THR A 166 10.80 -13.75 2.48
C THR A 166 12.00 -14.27 1.66
N GLY A 167 12.78 -13.36 1.11
CA GLY A 167 13.97 -13.70 0.30
C GLY A 167 13.70 -14.00 -1.19
N THR A 168 12.45 -14.03 -1.65
CA THR A 168 12.11 -14.30 -3.07
C THR A 168 12.33 -13.13 -4.03
N GLY A 169 12.79 -11.98 -3.53
CA GLY A 169 13.09 -10.82 -4.36
C GLY A 169 11.94 -9.83 -4.57
N LYS A 170 10.89 -9.85 -3.73
CA LYS A 170 9.78 -8.88 -3.82
C LYS A 170 10.26 -7.43 -3.84
N SER A 171 11.04 -7.03 -2.83
CA SER A 171 11.58 -5.67 -2.71
C SER A 171 12.52 -5.32 -3.84
N THR A 172 13.32 -6.29 -4.31
CA THR A 172 14.19 -6.12 -5.47
C THR A 172 13.40 -5.89 -6.76
N THR A 173 12.29 -6.61 -6.95
CA THR A 173 11.39 -6.43 -8.10
C THR A 173 10.76 -5.05 -8.09
N VAL A 174 10.23 -4.60 -6.94
CA VAL A 174 9.69 -3.23 -6.79
C VAL A 174 10.77 -2.19 -7.08
N ALA A 175 11.97 -2.36 -6.51
CA ALA A 175 13.10 -1.46 -6.75
C ALA A 175 13.51 -1.39 -8.23
N GLY A 176 13.52 -2.54 -8.92
CA GLY A 176 13.78 -2.64 -10.35
C GLY A 176 12.76 -1.87 -11.19
N LEU A 177 11.46 -2.09 -10.94
CA LEU A 177 10.36 -1.38 -11.60
C LEU A 177 10.46 0.14 -11.41
N VAL A 178 10.59 0.58 -10.16
CA VAL A 178 10.69 2.01 -9.83
C VAL A 178 11.96 2.62 -10.45
N LYS A 179 13.10 1.92 -10.41
CA LYS A 179 14.35 2.38 -11.03
C LYS A 179 14.22 2.56 -12.54
N THR A 180 13.53 1.65 -13.22
CA THR A 180 13.30 1.75 -14.66
C THR A 180 12.39 2.94 -14.99
N LEU A 181 11.34 3.17 -14.20
CA LEU A 181 10.46 4.33 -14.35
C LEU A 181 11.20 5.65 -14.13
N ILE A 182 12.01 5.77 -13.09
CA ILE A 182 12.81 6.97 -12.79
C ILE A 182 13.85 7.27 -13.87
N ASN A 183 14.41 6.22 -14.49
CA ASN A 183 15.40 6.36 -15.56
C ASN A 183 14.77 6.67 -16.91
N SER A 184 13.48 6.50 -17.07
CA SER A 184 12.78 6.77 -18.32
C SER A 184 12.68 8.28 -18.55
N THR A 185 13.07 8.71 -19.74
CA THR A 185 12.88 10.11 -20.21
C THR A 185 11.48 10.37 -20.77
N ILE A 186 10.68 9.31 -20.89
CA ILE A 186 9.35 9.35 -21.52
C ILE A 186 8.30 9.98 -20.59
N PHE A 187 8.49 9.83 -19.27
CA PHE A 187 7.53 10.29 -18.26
C PHE A 187 8.14 11.34 -17.32
N PRO A 188 8.55 12.52 -17.83
CA PRO A 188 9.26 13.52 -17.03
C PRO A 188 8.42 14.13 -15.90
N SER A 189 7.09 14.08 -16.02
CA SER A 189 6.15 14.58 -15.01
C SER A 189 5.70 13.53 -14.01
N SER A 190 6.17 12.28 -14.12
CA SER A 190 5.78 11.21 -13.20
C SER A 190 6.28 11.50 -11.78
N ARG A 191 5.44 11.21 -10.80
CA ARG A 191 5.77 11.30 -9.38
C ARG A 191 5.48 9.97 -8.74
N ILE A 192 6.45 9.44 -8.00
CA ILE A 192 6.34 8.15 -7.33
C ILE A 192 6.44 8.41 -5.84
N ILE A 193 5.42 7.99 -5.10
CA ILE A 193 5.40 8.01 -3.63
C ILE A 193 5.54 6.57 -3.16
N LEU A 194 6.60 6.29 -2.42
CA LEU A 194 6.87 4.96 -1.87
C LEU A 194 6.74 5.01 -0.35
N VAL A 195 5.76 4.28 0.18
CA VAL A 195 5.60 4.09 1.63
C VAL A 195 6.43 2.88 2.04
N ASP A 196 7.58 3.15 2.66
CA ASP A 196 8.60 2.15 3.00
C ASP A 196 8.57 1.83 4.50
N ILE A 197 7.71 0.90 4.90
CA ILE A 197 7.50 0.54 6.31
C ILE A 197 8.77 -0.09 6.93
N HIS A 198 9.57 -0.80 6.12
CA HIS A 198 10.74 -1.54 6.58
C HIS A 198 12.08 -0.83 6.32
N GLY A 199 12.08 0.30 5.61
CA GLY A 199 13.29 1.07 5.31
C GLY A 199 14.23 0.40 4.30
N GLU A 200 13.70 -0.47 3.41
CA GLU A 200 14.50 -1.25 2.47
C GLU A 200 14.96 -0.45 1.24
N TYR A 201 14.20 0.58 0.85
CA TYR A 201 14.40 1.28 -0.43
C TYR A 201 15.25 2.54 -0.34
N GLY A 202 15.40 3.13 0.84
CA GLY A 202 16.09 4.40 1.03
C GLY A 202 17.50 4.42 0.43
N LYS A 203 18.30 3.39 0.69
CA LYS A 203 19.66 3.25 0.15
C LYS A 203 19.70 3.10 -1.37
N THR A 204 18.69 2.45 -1.94
CA THR A 204 18.60 2.18 -3.39
C THR A 204 18.35 3.45 -4.20
N PHE A 205 17.58 4.39 -3.66
CA PHE A 205 17.13 5.59 -4.38
C PHE A 205 17.76 6.90 -3.87
N LYS A 206 18.70 6.84 -2.93
CA LYS A 206 19.28 7.98 -2.22
C LYS A 206 19.66 9.18 -3.10
N SER A 207 20.20 8.94 -4.28
CA SER A 207 20.61 10.00 -5.21
C SER A 207 19.48 10.64 -6.02
N ARG A 208 18.29 10.05 -6.02
CA ARG A 208 17.15 10.42 -6.87
C ARG A 208 15.83 10.57 -6.14
N ALA A 209 15.80 10.33 -4.84
CA ALA A 209 14.60 10.41 -4.03
C ALA A 209 14.77 11.40 -2.88
N ASN A 210 13.69 12.08 -2.52
CA ASN A 210 13.60 12.76 -1.24
C ASN A 210 13.15 11.72 -0.20
N ILE A 211 14.02 11.41 0.74
CA ILE A 211 13.75 10.43 1.78
C ILE A 211 13.26 11.18 3.01
N PHE A 212 12.07 10.85 3.48
CA PHE A 212 11.47 11.40 4.69
C PHE A 212 11.46 10.33 5.78
N ARG A 213 11.99 10.63 6.95
CA ARG A 213 12.01 9.73 8.10
C ARG A 213 11.52 10.42 9.36
N ILE A 214 10.90 9.67 10.25
CA ILE A 214 10.54 10.18 11.58
C ILE A 214 11.81 10.60 12.32
N THR A 215 12.84 9.75 12.29
CA THR A 215 14.17 10.05 12.80
C THR A 215 15.16 9.98 11.64
N PRO A 216 15.66 11.11 11.13
CA PRO A 216 16.69 11.12 10.09
C PRO A 216 17.95 10.38 10.54
N GLU A 217 18.50 9.52 9.68
CA GLU A 217 19.69 8.72 9.97
C GLU A 217 20.97 9.43 9.50
N ASP A 218 20.87 10.21 8.43
CA ASP A 218 21.98 10.96 7.89
C ASP A 218 21.56 12.38 7.45
N GLY A 219 22.54 13.25 7.20
CA GLY A 219 22.29 14.65 6.87
C GLY A 219 21.55 14.89 5.55
N THR A 220 21.23 13.85 4.79
CA THR A 220 20.47 13.94 3.52
C THR A 220 19.01 13.59 3.69
N ASP A 221 18.64 12.89 4.76
CA ASP A 221 17.26 12.55 5.07
C ASP A 221 16.50 13.77 5.58
N LYS A 222 15.26 13.91 5.15
CA LYS A 222 14.35 14.95 5.65
C LYS A 222 13.50 14.41 6.79
N LYS A 223 13.23 15.27 7.78
CA LYS A 223 12.30 14.89 8.84
C LYS A 223 10.90 14.75 8.26
N LEU A 224 10.26 13.62 8.54
CA LEU A 224 8.85 13.41 8.20
C LEU A 224 7.99 14.24 9.16
N VAL A 225 7.13 15.07 8.60
CA VAL A 225 6.15 15.86 9.35
C VAL A 225 4.79 15.65 8.68
N VAL A 226 3.83 15.11 9.43
CA VAL A 226 2.45 14.92 8.98
C VAL A 226 1.56 15.61 10.01
N PRO A 227 1.20 16.87 9.82
CA PRO A 227 0.48 17.63 10.83
C PRO A 227 -0.88 16.99 11.14
N PHE A 228 -1.20 16.78 12.42
CA PHE A 228 -2.48 16.21 12.85
C PHE A 228 -3.69 16.98 12.35
N TRP A 229 -3.56 18.29 12.21
CA TRP A 229 -4.63 19.18 11.73
C TRP A 229 -4.87 19.08 10.22
N ALA A 230 -3.99 18.44 9.47
CA ALA A 230 -4.14 18.17 8.04
C ALA A 230 -4.83 16.81 7.76
N MET A 231 -5.00 15.99 8.80
CA MET A 231 -5.76 14.74 8.72
C MET A 231 -7.26 15.03 8.63
N SER A 232 -8.02 14.13 8.01
CA SER A 232 -9.47 14.13 8.15
C SER A 232 -9.90 13.91 9.60
N PHE A 233 -11.14 14.25 9.95
CA PHE A 233 -11.63 14.02 11.30
C PHE A 233 -11.51 12.57 11.74
N ASP A 234 -11.87 11.63 10.88
CA ASP A 234 -11.83 10.21 11.18
C ASP A 234 -10.40 9.69 11.36
N GLU A 235 -9.48 10.12 10.52
CA GLU A 235 -8.05 9.79 10.66
C GLU A 235 -7.47 10.36 11.94
N PHE A 236 -7.76 11.63 12.24
CA PHE A 236 -7.30 12.26 13.48
C PHE A 236 -7.86 11.56 14.70
N VAL A 237 -9.15 11.25 14.74
CA VAL A 237 -9.80 10.54 15.86
C VAL A 237 -9.16 9.18 16.05
N SER A 238 -9.03 8.39 14.98
CA SER A 238 -8.41 7.07 15.05
C SER A 238 -6.96 7.15 15.52
N PHE A 239 -6.21 8.14 15.03
CA PHE A 239 -4.83 8.34 15.41
C PHE A 239 -4.67 8.84 16.85
N ALA A 240 -5.45 9.85 17.27
CA ALA A 240 -5.27 10.52 18.57
C ALA A 240 -5.95 9.77 19.71
N PHE A 241 -7.17 9.33 19.50
CA PHE A 241 -8.07 8.79 20.53
C PHE A 241 -8.29 7.27 20.39
N GLY A 242 -8.12 6.68 19.20
CA GLY A 242 -8.57 5.33 18.88
C GLY A 242 -10.09 5.28 18.70
N ASP A 243 -10.72 4.19 19.12
CA ASP A 243 -12.16 4.02 18.99
C ASP A 243 -12.91 4.91 19.98
N ILE A 244 -13.87 5.68 19.45
CA ILE A 244 -14.81 6.49 20.23
C ILE A 244 -16.25 6.10 19.89
N GLN A 245 -17.17 6.34 20.81
CA GLN A 245 -18.59 6.07 20.59
C GLN A 245 -19.18 7.08 19.60
N ASP A 246 -20.18 6.65 18.82
CA ASP A 246 -20.82 7.52 17.81
C ASP A 246 -21.43 8.78 18.44
N ASN A 247 -21.97 8.66 19.64
CA ASN A 247 -22.53 9.81 20.38
C ASN A 247 -21.48 10.88 20.75
N ASP A 248 -20.21 10.49 20.85
CA ASP A 248 -19.12 11.40 21.19
C ASP A 248 -18.50 12.07 19.94
N ARG A 249 -18.74 11.50 18.74
CA ARG A 249 -18.15 12.00 17.49
C ARG A 249 -18.64 13.40 17.12
N PHE A 250 -19.94 13.63 17.17
CA PHE A 250 -20.52 14.93 16.80
C PHE A 250 -20.04 16.06 17.74
N PRO A 251 -20.15 15.94 19.08
CA PRO A 251 -19.64 16.97 19.98
C PRO A 251 -18.14 17.23 19.84
N LEU A 252 -17.33 16.19 19.58
CA LEU A 252 -15.91 16.33 19.36
C LEU A 252 -15.60 17.06 18.05
N SER A 253 -16.34 16.75 16.97
CA SER A 253 -16.18 17.43 15.68
C SER A 253 -16.51 18.93 15.77
N GLU A 254 -17.59 19.30 16.45
CA GLU A 254 -17.98 20.68 16.70
C GLU A 254 -16.93 21.44 17.54
N LEU A 255 -16.36 20.77 18.55
CA LEU A 255 -15.28 21.36 19.34
C LEU A 255 -14.04 21.63 18.49
N ILE A 256 -13.60 20.67 17.66
CA ILE A 256 -12.45 20.84 16.77
C ILE A 256 -12.74 21.94 15.75
N LEU A 257 -13.94 21.98 15.17
CA LEU A 257 -14.34 23.02 14.24
C LEU A 257 -14.28 24.41 14.88
N SER A 258 -14.73 24.52 16.13
CA SER A 258 -14.65 25.78 16.87
C SER A 258 -13.22 26.26 17.09
N LEU A 259 -12.30 25.33 17.37
CA LEU A 259 -10.86 25.64 17.52
C LEU A 259 -10.23 26.05 16.19
N LYS A 260 -10.60 25.41 15.08
CA LYS A 260 -10.17 25.82 13.72
C LYS A 260 -10.66 27.23 13.38
N LYS A 261 -11.93 27.54 13.66
CA LYS A 261 -12.49 28.89 13.48
C LYS A 261 -11.77 29.94 14.32
N LEU A 262 -11.44 29.62 15.56
CA LEU A 262 -10.66 30.51 16.44
C LEU A 262 -9.30 30.83 15.83
N THR A 263 -8.59 29.84 15.27
CA THR A 263 -7.30 30.08 14.61
C THR A 263 -7.43 31.03 13.42
N LEU A 264 -8.46 30.86 12.59
CA LEU A 264 -8.73 31.77 11.47
C LEU A 264 -8.99 33.20 11.93
N GLU A 265 -9.79 33.35 13.00
CA GLU A 265 -10.09 34.68 13.58
C GLU A 265 -8.86 35.40 14.13
N LYS A 266 -7.94 34.66 14.74
CA LYS A 266 -6.71 35.19 15.32
C LYS A 266 -5.63 35.47 14.30
N ASN A 267 -5.67 34.82 13.12
CA ASN A 267 -4.64 34.90 12.09
C ASN A 267 -5.24 35.23 10.70
N PRO A 268 -5.98 36.32 10.53
CA PRO A 268 -6.70 36.60 9.29
C PRO A 268 -5.78 36.83 8.08
N SER A 269 -4.55 37.30 8.30
CA SER A 269 -3.58 37.54 7.23
C SER A 269 -3.02 36.24 6.63
N LEU A 270 -2.86 35.20 7.45
CA LEU A 270 -2.32 33.91 7.00
C LEU A 270 -3.36 33.09 6.21
N PHE A 271 -4.64 33.29 6.50
CA PHE A 271 -5.74 32.50 5.95
C PHE A 271 -6.75 33.34 5.16
N SER A 272 -6.28 34.43 4.53
CA SER A 272 -7.15 35.37 3.77
C SER A 272 -7.94 34.69 2.64
N TYR A 273 -7.52 33.52 2.17
CA TYR A 273 -8.20 32.73 1.14
C TYR A 273 -9.32 31.81 1.69
N LEU A 274 -9.45 31.69 3.03
CA LEU A 274 -10.48 30.87 3.66
C LEU A 274 -11.55 31.73 4.30
N ASN A 275 -12.82 31.38 4.05
CA ASN A 275 -13.93 31.95 4.79
C ASN A 275 -14.27 31.05 5.98
N LYS A 276 -14.26 31.62 7.20
CA LYS A 276 -14.53 30.89 8.44
C LYS A 276 -15.91 30.23 8.49
N ASP A 277 -16.88 30.75 7.73
CA ASP A 277 -18.25 30.23 7.72
C ASP A 277 -18.39 29.00 6.81
N ASN A 278 -17.45 28.82 5.87
CA ASN A 278 -17.46 27.74 4.88
C ASN A 278 -16.51 26.59 5.19
N ILE A 279 -15.77 26.63 6.33
CA ILE A 279 -14.91 25.53 6.70
C ILE A 279 -15.67 24.40 7.39
N THR A 280 -15.21 23.20 7.18
CA THR A 280 -15.66 21.98 7.85
C THR A 280 -14.61 21.47 8.82
N VAL A 281 -14.94 20.47 9.60
CA VAL A 281 -13.98 19.80 10.49
C VAL A 281 -12.80 19.18 9.71
N ASP A 282 -13.01 18.78 8.45
CA ASP A 282 -11.98 18.21 7.57
C ASP A 282 -11.13 19.26 6.86
N THR A 283 -11.54 20.53 6.88
CA THR A 283 -10.71 21.59 6.29
C THR A 283 -9.34 21.65 6.99
N PRO A 284 -8.21 21.61 6.26
CA PRO A 284 -6.87 21.57 6.86
C PRO A 284 -6.46 22.92 7.45
N VAL A 285 -7.04 23.26 8.57
CA VAL A 285 -6.74 24.46 9.36
C VAL A 285 -6.06 24.03 10.66
N PRO A 286 -4.90 24.63 11.01
CA PRO A 286 -4.26 24.38 12.29
C PRO A 286 -5.16 24.71 13.48
N PHE A 287 -5.06 23.93 14.54
CA PHE A 287 -5.71 24.21 15.81
C PHE A 287 -4.84 23.76 16.97
N SER A 288 -5.05 24.33 18.15
CA SER A 288 -4.28 24.00 19.34
C SER A 288 -4.72 22.65 19.92
N LEU A 289 -3.85 21.64 19.82
CA LEU A 289 -4.07 20.32 20.42
C LEU A 289 -4.10 20.42 21.96
N GLN A 290 -3.27 21.28 22.53
CA GLN A 290 -3.24 21.54 23.97
C GLN A 290 -4.60 22.10 24.43
N ARG A 291 -5.15 23.07 23.72
CA ARG A 291 -6.47 23.64 24.06
C ARG A 291 -7.57 22.59 23.94
N LEU A 292 -7.55 21.77 22.89
CA LEU A 292 -8.47 20.63 22.76
C LEU A 292 -8.38 19.71 23.97
N PHE A 293 -7.13 19.30 24.33
CA PHE A 293 -6.91 18.45 25.48
C PHE A 293 -7.45 19.07 26.78
N LEU A 294 -7.22 20.35 27.00
CA LEU A 294 -7.66 21.07 28.19
C LEU A 294 -9.18 21.15 28.29
N TYR A 295 -9.86 21.42 27.15
CA TYR A 295 -11.34 21.41 27.12
C TYR A 295 -11.91 20.03 27.48
N LEU A 296 -11.35 18.99 26.90
CA LEU A 296 -11.78 17.62 27.18
C LEU A 296 -11.49 17.23 28.64
N TYR A 297 -10.30 17.57 29.13
CA TYR A 297 -9.93 17.32 30.52
C TYR A 297 -10.88 18.04 31.48
N ARG A 298 -11.13 19.32 31.24
CA ARG A 298 -12.05 20.12 32.04
C ARG A 298 -13.46 19.52 32.05
N SER A 299 -13.97 19.13 30.91
CA SER A 299 -15.33 18.59 30.81
C SER A 299 -15.51 17.27 31.57
N MET A 300 -14.46 16.47 31.67
CA MET A 300 -14.53 15.13 32.26
C MET A 300 -14.04 15.03 33.70
N PHE A 301 -13.05 15.83 34.05
CA PHE A 301 -12.38 15.71 35.35
C PHE A 301 -12.53 16.93 36.26
N ALA A 302 -12.93 18.09 35.70
CA ALA A 302 -13.13 19.26 36.54
C ALA A 302 -14.33 19.05 37.47
N THR A 303 -14.16 19.47 38.71
CA THR A 303 -15.26 19.51 39.68
C THR A 303 -16.02 20.82 39.58
N HIS A 304 -17.26 20.79 40.00
CA HIS A 304 -18.13 21.97 40.02
C HIS A 304 -18.61 22.20 41.45
N SER A 305 -18.69 23.46 41.86
CA SER A 305 -19.43 23.87 43.05
C SER A 305 -20.86 24.19 42.66
N CYS A 306 -21.78 24.08 43.64
CA CYS A 306 -23.17 24.50 43.47
C CYS A 306 -23.39 25.75 44.29
N THR A 307 -23.85 26.81 43.66
CA THR A 307 -24.27 28.03 44.39
C THR A 307 -25.58 27.82 45.14
N GLY A 308 -25.91 28.70 46.07
CA GLY A 308 -27.21 28.69 46.76
C GLY A 308 -28.41 28.76 45.85
N THR A 309 -28.22 29.20 44.60
CA THR A 309 -29.24 29.26 43.54
C THR A 309 -29.27 28.00 42.67
N GLY A 310 -28.45 26.98 42.96
CA GLY A 310 -28.36 25.73 42.19
C GLY A 310 -27.48 25.83 40.94
N GLN A 311 -26.86 26.95 40.67
CA GLN A 311 -25.94 27.09 39.53
C GLN A 311 -24.64 26.37 39.78
N ARG A 312 -24.24 25.54 38.84
CA ARG A 312 -22.93 24.84 38.88
C ARG A 312 -21.84 25.75 38.32
N ILE A 313 -20.83 26.00 39.11
CA ILE A 313 -19.67 26.80 38.72
C ILE A 313 -18.45 25.88 38.60
N CYS A 314 -17.82 25.86 37.43
CA CYS A 314 -16.64 25.06 37.22
C CYS A 314 -15.44 25.64 37.99
N ALA A 315 -14.69 24.79 38.66
CA ALA A 315 -13.55 25.20 39.44
C ALA A 315 -12.32 25.56 38.59
N ILE A 316 -12.34 25.22 37.32
CA ILE A 316 -11.28 25.54 36.35
C ILE A 316 -11.92 26.36 35.23
N ASP A 317 -11.38 27.55 34.96
CA ASP A 317 -11.89 28.40 33.89
C ASP A 317 -11.60 27.79 32.49
N LYS A 318 -12.32 28.31 31.48
CA LYS A 318 -12.14 27.92 30.07
C LYS A 318 -10.71 28.16 29.57
N ASP A 319 -9.99 29.13 30.11
CA ASP A 319 -8.64 29.51 29.75
C ASP A 319 -7.58 28.89 30.69
N PHE A 320 -8.00 27.97 31.56
CA PHE A 320 -7.15 27.34 32.57
C PHE A 320 -6.63 28.27 33.67
N ASP A 321 -7.08 29.52 33.63
CA ASP A 321 -6.88 30.42 34.75
C ASP A 321 -7.68 29.96 35.94
N GLU A 322 -7.24 30.36 37.13
CA GLU A 322 -7.99 30.10 38.33
C GLU A 322 -9.38 30.66 38.16
N ALA A 323 -10.36 29.79 38.06
CA ALA A 323 -11.73 30.24 38.09
C ALA A 323 -11.93 31.06 39.38
N ALA A 324 -12.63 32.16 39.26
CA ALA A 324 -12.95 33.06 40.37
C ALA A 324 -13.69 32.37 41.55
N THR A 325 -13.90 31.09 41.44
CA THR A 325 -14.58 30.22 42.40
C THR A 325 -13.60 29.42 43.22
N THR A 326 -12.94 30.07 44.12
CA THR A 326 -12.06 29.48 45.12
C THR A 326 -12.79 28.55 46.09
N GLU A 327 -14.10 28.68 46.20
CA GLU A 327 -14.89 27.96 47.21
C GLU A 327 -14.97 26.44 46.99
N ALA A 328 -14.85 25.96 45.74
CA ALA A 328 -14.90 24.53 45.45
C ALA A 328 -13.65 23.77 45.92
N PHE A 329 -12.55 24.47 46.17
CA PHE A 329 -11.26 23.91 46.48
C PHE A 329 -10.57 24.54 47.70
N VAL A 330 -11.32 25.17 48.58
CA VAL A 330 -10.77 25.69 49.82
C VAL A 330 -10.34 24.53 50.70
N THR A 331 -9.01 24.39 50.88
CA THR A 331 -8.45 23.43 51.78
C THR A 331 -8.49 24.02 53.21
N ASN A 332 -9.07 23.32 54.16
CA ASN A 332 -9.12 23.76 55.55
C ASN A 332 -7.76 23.75 56.28
N GLU A 333 -6.71 23.30 55.66
CA GLU A 333 -5.39 23.19 56.29
C GLU A 333 -4.30 23.52 55.26
N GLY A 334 -4.15 24.74 54.81
CA GLY A 334 -2.93 25.24 54.14
C GLY A 334 -2.38 24.42 52.99
N GLY A 335 -3.18 23.60 52.37
CA GLY A 335 -2.80 22.79 51.21
C GLY A 335 -2.61 23.67 49.99
N SER A 336 -1.41 23.69 49.46
CA SER A 336 -1.08 24.44 48.28
C SER A 336 -1.86 23.93 47.07
N LYS A 337 -2.56 24.82 46.44
CA LYS A 337 -3.16 24.69 45.11
C LYS A 337 -2.01 24.69 44.09
N MET A 338 -1.86 23.64 43.34
CA MET A 338 -0.95 23.64 42.22
C MET A 338 -1.70 24.06 40.97
N THR A 339 -1.41 25.26 40.50
CA THR A 339 -1.89 25.75 39.20
C THR A 339 -1.33 24.90 38.07
N GLY A 340 -2.15 24.57 37.10
CA GLY A 340 -1.70 23.96 35.87
C GLY A 340 -0.92 24.95 35.01
N SER A 341 -0.10 24.44 34.10
CA SER A 341 0.58 25.22 33.07
C SER A 341 0.27 24.59 31.72
N ILE A 342 0.17 25.42 30.70
CA ILE A 342 -0.08 24.97 29.32
C ILE A 342 1.25 24.66 28.62
N GLU A 343 2.30 25.39 28.95
CA GLU A 343 3.64 25.19 28.39
C GLU A 343 4.70 25.21 29.49
N PRO A 344 5.26 24.07 29.82
CA PRO A 344 4.89 22.69 29.43
C PRO A 344 3.51 22.29 30.01
N LEU A 345 2.85 21.33 29.36
CA LEU A 345 1.55 20.85 29.79
C LEU A 345 1.62 20.21 31.18
N VAL A 346 1.19 20.93 32.19
CA VAL A 346 1.09 20.50 33.56
C VAL A 346 -0.36 20.58 33.99
N LEU A 347 -0.94 19.42 34.32
CA LEU A 347 -2.33 19.37 34.78
C LEU A 347 -2.44 19.94 36.19
N PRO A 348 -3.48 20.73 36.48
CA PRO A 348 -3.71 21.25 37.81
C PRO A 348 -3.96 20.10 38.77
N LYS A 349 -3.33 20.15 39.93
CA LYS A 349 -3.52 19.20 41.03
C LYS A 349 -4.23 19.90 42.16
N TYR A 350 -5.36 19.34 42.58
CA TYR A 350 -6.11 19.79 43.70
C TYR A 350 -6.04 18.70 44.80
N LYS A 351 -5.84 19.08 46.06
CA LYS A 351 -6.07 18.16 47.15
C LYS A 351 -7.55 17.88 47.27
N GLU A 352 -7.91 16.62 47.28
CA GLU A 352 -9.28 16.20 47.54
C GLU A 352 -9.70 16.70 48.93
N GLN A 353 -10.64 17.61 48.93
CA GLN A 353 -11.44 17.88 50.12
C GLN A 353 -12.86 17.46 49.84
N GLN A 354 -13.37 16.61 50.67
CA GLN A 354 -14.78 16.26 50.73
C GLN A 354 -15.56 17.44 51.29
N GLN A 355 -15.86 18.40 50.48
CA GLN A 355 -16.91 19.34 50.80
C GLN A 355 -18.25 18.80 50.25
N SER A 356 -19.27 18.85 51.06
CA SER A 356 -20.62 18.31 50.81
C SER A 356 -21.34 18.88 49.58
N LYS A 357 -20.73 19.72 48.77
CA LYS A 357 -21.30 20.42 47.64
C LYS A 357 -20.45 20.43 46.38
N ILE A 358 -19.50 19.50 46.24
CA ILE A 358 -18.68 19.34 45.03
C ILE A 358 -19.31 18.30 44.13
N TYR A 359 -19.59 18.65 42.89
CA TYR A 359 -20.16 17.74 41.92
C TYR A 359 -19.14 17.47 40.80
N LEU A 360 -19.05 16.24 40.36
CA LEU A 360 -18.31 15.91 39.13
C LEU A 360 -18.99 16.57 37.93
N SER A 361 -18.18 16.99 36.98
CA SER A 361 -18.69 17.53 35.71
C SER A 361 -19.63 16.53 35.04
N ALA A 362 -20.82 16.97 34.66
CA ALA A 362 -21.69 16.23 33.76
C ALA A 362 -21.11 16.34 32.34
N ALA A 363 -20.13 15.49 32.02
CA ALA A 363 -19.52 15.50 30.72
C ALA A 363 -20.52 15.08 29.65
N THR A 364 -20.58 15.85 28.58
CA THR A 364 -21.39 15.51 27.39
C THR A 364 -20.73 14.39 26.57
N MET A 365 -19.43 14.14 26.78
CA MET A 365 -18.64 13.10 26.11
C MET A 365 -17.96 12.22 27.16
N ASN A 366 -17.84 10.92 26.90
CA ASN A 366 -17.16 9.97 27.81
C ASN A 366 -15.83 9.51 27.23
N LEU A 367 -14.87 10.41 27.08
CA LEU A 367 -13.56 10.17 26.47
C LEU A 367 -12.41 10.00 27.50
N ARG A 368 -12.69 9.60 28.74
CA ARG A 368 -11.67 9.52 29.81
C ARG A 368 -10.48 8.64 29.44
N ARG A 369 -10.75 7.44 28.94
CA ARG A 369 -9.71 6.49 28.53
C ARG A 369 -8.91 7.03 27.33
N GLN A 370 -9.62 7.58 26.37
CA GLN A 370 -9.04 8.14 25.13
C GLN A 370 -8.20 9.38 25.41
N LEU A 371 -8.61 10.21 26.35
CA LEU A 371 -7.86 11.39 26.76
C LEU A 371 -6.51 11.00 27.41
N LEU A 372 -6.48 9.97 28.23
CA LEU A 372 -5.24 9.44 28.80
C LEU A 372 -4.32 8.87 27.68
N ALA A 373 -4.91 8.20 26.69
CA ALA A 373 -4.15 7.73 25.53
C ALA A 373 -3.56 8.89 24.71
N LEU A 374 -4.33 9.95 24.49
CA LEU A 374 -3.84 11.17 23.84
C LEU A 374 -2.70 11.81 24.62
N GLN A 375 -2.85 11.94 25.95
CA GLN A 375 -1.81 12.48 26.83
C GLN A 375 -0.51 11.69 26.71
N ALA A 376 -0.59 10.36 26.73
CA ALA A 376 0.57 9.50 26.57
C ALA A 376 1.27 9.71 25.21
N LYS A 377 0.47 9.83 24.13
CA LYS A 377 1.01 10.12 22.78
C LYS A 377 1.65 11.51 22.69
N MET A 378 1.05 12.52 23.31
CA MET A 378 1.63 13.89 23.34
C MET A 378 2.97 13.95 24.09
N ALA A 379 3.18 13.05 25.04
CA ALA A 379 4.44 12.94 25.81
C ALA A 379 5.50 12.08 25.12
N ASP A 380 5.12 11.24 24.16
CA ASP A 380 6.02 10.31 23.50
C ASP A 380 6.65 10.91 22.24
N PRO A 381 8.00 11.06 22.18
CA PRO A 381 8.69 11.65 21.03
C PRO A 381 8.43 10.92 19.69
N ARG A 382 8.03 9.66 19.73
CA ARG A 382 7.70 8.89 18.51
C ARG A 382 6.51 9.48 17.73
N PHE A 383 5.64 10.24 18.40
CA PHE A 383 4.48 10.90 17.80
C PHE A 383 4.72 12.38 17.46
N ASP A 384 5.91 12.91 17.75
CA ASP A 384 6.22 14.32 17.50
C ASP A 384 6.12 14.69 16.01
N PHE A 385 6.31 13.74 15.10
CA PHE A 385 6.17 13.95 13.66
C PHE A 385 4.76 14.39 13.26
N ALA A 386 3.76 14.03 14.05
CA ALA A 386 2.36 14.38 13.80
C ALA A 386 1.81 15.36 14.83
N LEU A 387 2.05 15.14 16.13
CA LEU A 387 1.44 15.93 17.22
C LEU A 387 2.18 17.23 17.53
N LYS A 388 3.47 17.33 17.16
CA LYS A 388 4.28 18.54 17.31
C LYS A 388 4.96 18.94 15.98
N PRO A 389 4.16 19.14 14.91
CA PRO A 389 4.73 19.57 13.64
C PRO A 389 5.43 20.93 13.82
N GLN A 390 6.61 21.08 13.21
CA GLN A 390 7.31 22.36 13.24
C GLN A 390 6.59 23.38 12.34
N GLY A 391 6.36 24.58 12.86
CA GLY A 391 5.64 25.65 12.18
C GLY A 391 4.11 25.46 12.19
N PHE A 392 3.38 26.55 12.05
CA PHE A 392 1.90 26.55 11.97
C PHE A 392 1.17 25.82 13.11
N ILE A 393 1.74 25.84 14.32
CA ILE A 393 1.05 25.37 15.50
C ILE A 393 0.51 26.60 16.23
N PRO A 394 -0.82 26.78 16.34
CA PRO A 394 -1.36 27.83 17.14
C PRO A 394 -1.12 27.54 18.64
N ASN A 395 -0.81 28.58 19.38
CA ASN A 395 -0.82 28.53 20.83
C ASN A 395 -2.25 28.29 21.35
N VAL A 396 -2.42 28.28 22.65
CA VAL A 396 -3.73 28.05 23.30
C VAL A 396 -4.76 29.10 22.91
N ASP A 397 -4.34 30.33 22.65
CA ASP A 397 -5.22 31.42 22.23
C ASP A 397 -5.56 31.42 20.75
N GLY A 398 -4.96 30.49 19.98
CA GLY A 398 -5.17 30.36 18.54
C GLY A 398 -4.21 31.20 17.69
N ASN A 399 -3.22 31.88 18.28
CA ASN A 399 -2.21 32.63 17.54
C ASN A 399 -1.12 31.73 17.02
N ILE A 400 -0.72 31.93 15.76
CA ILE A 400 0.42 31.29 15.11
C ILE A 400 1.60 32.27 15.14
N ALA A 401 2.73 31.83 15.69
CA ALA A 401 3.93 32.62 15.78
C ALA A 401 4.67 32.75 14.43
#